data_b30f4fe40e60bd2d51cdcdef7d0662ae
#
_entry.id   b30f4fe40e60bd2d51cdcdef7d0662ae
#
_cell.length_a   1.000
_cell.length_b   1.000
_cell.length_c   1.000
_cell.angle_alpha   90.00
_cell.angle_beta   90.00
_cell.angle_gamma   90.00
#
_symmetry.space_group_name_H-M   'P 1'
#
loop_
_entity.id
_entity.type
_entity.pdbx_description
1 polymer ?
#
loop_
_entity_poly.entity_id
_entity_poly.type
_entity_poly.pdbx_seq_one_letter_code
_entity_poly.pdbx_strand_id
1 'polypeptide(L)'
;MGRLALLAASLAALAVPSLALAELPAGAVAPDFTAQSAMAGKIESFNLRAALRRGPVVLYFFPKAFTQGCTLETRAFAEAMDQFQAAHATVIGMSADDLPTLQRFSTEECRGKFAVAAATPAIVRAYDVAMQREKLPQAMQGRIQPGLTGRTSYVIAPSGRITFVHSDLDYRDHVRLTLEAVQALGHHRH
;
A
#
# COMPACT_ATOMS: atom_id res chain seq x y z
N MET A 1 46.94 47.71 -27.89
CA MET A 1 46.07 46.66 -28.47
C MET A 1 45.97 45.52 -27.44
N GLY A 2 45.03 45.61 -26.53
CA GLY A 2 44.80 44.62 -25.48
C GLY A 2 43.64 43.69 -25.86
N ARG A 3 43.89 42.39 -25.94
CA ARG A 3 42.88 41.35 -26.16
C ARG A 3 42.35 40.92 -24.81
N LEU A 4 41.09 41.24 -24.50
CA LEU A 4 40.31 40.66 -23.41
C LEU A 4 39.90 39.22 -23.79
N ALA A 5 40.38 38.24 -23.05
CA ALA A 5 39.91 36.86 -23.16
C ALA A 5 38.72 36.66 -22.19
N LEU A 6 37.55 36.44 -22.75
CA LEU A 6 36.34 36.03 -22.01
C LEU A 6 36.43 34.53 -21.68
N LEU A 7 36.61 34.20 -20.40
CA LEU A 7 36.47 32.83 -19.90
C LEU A 7 34.99 32.52 -19.68
N ALA A 8 34.43 31.69 -20.55
CA ALA A 8 33.07 31.12 -20.36
C ALA A 8 33.15 29.95 -19.36
N ALA A 9 32.65 30.17 -18.18
CA ALA A 9 32.49 29.09 -17.19
C ALA A 9 31.26 28.26 -17.51
N SER A 10 31.45 27.05 -18.03
CA SER A 10 30.38 26.08 -18.25
C SER A 10 29.96 25.47 -16.91
N LEU A 11 28.75 25.81 -16.45
CA LEU A 11 28.09 25.15 -15.31
C LEU A 11 27.60 23.77 -15.78
N ALA A 12 28.35 22.70 -15.42
CA ALA A 12 27.89 21.33 -15.61
C ALA A 12 26.82 21.03 -14.53
N ALA A 13 25.55 20.96 -14.93
CA ALA A 13 24.47 20.49 -14.06
C ALA A 13 24.69 19.00 -13.77
N LEU A 14 25.08 18.68 -12.56
CA LEU A 14 25.11 17.30 -12.05
C LEU A 14 23.67 16.78 -11.95
N ALA A 15 23.25 15.96 -12.91
CA ALA A 15 22.03 15.18 -12.81
C ALA A 15 22.17 14.16 -11.66
N VAL A 16 21.56 14.44 -10.52
CA VAL A 16 21.47 13.46 -9.42
C VAL A 16 20.52 12.36 -9.91
N PRO A 17 20.97 11.09 -9.98
CA PRO A 17 20.05 10.00 -10.31
C PRO A 17 18.99 9.93 -9.23
N SER A 18 17.73 10.14 -9.59
CA SER A 18 16.58 9.87 -8.74
C SER A 18 16.54 8.35 -8.52
N LEU A 19 16.87 7.90 -7.33
CA LEU A 19 16.61 6.52 -6.91
C LEU A 19 15.09 6.34 -6.93
N ALA A 20 14.61 5.66 -7.96
CA ALA A 20 13.21 5.23 -8.01
C ALA A 20 12.99 4.27 -6.84
N LEU A 21 12.37 4.75 -5.78
CA LEU A 21 11.90 3.92 -4.68
C LEU A 21 10.76 3.05 -5.24
N ALA A 22 10.75 1.76 -4.92
CA ALA A 22 9.76 0.82 -5.42
C ALA A 22 8.39 0.96 -4.73
N GLU A 23 8.28 1.83 -3.74
CA GLU A 23 7.06 2.20 -3.00
C GLU A 23 7.22 3.60 -2.42
N LEU A 24 6.11 4.23 -2.05
CA LEU A 24 6.14 5.56 -1.41
C LEU A 24 6.81 5.48 -0.03
N PRO A 25 7.77 6.36 0.27
CA PRO A 25 8.46 6.33 1.56
C PRO A 25 7.59 6.88 2.70
N ALA A 26 7.95 6.53 3.94
CA ALA A 26 7.45 7.21 5.12
C ALA A 26 7.73 8.72 5.04
N GLY A 27 6.78 9.55 5.47
CA GLY A 27 6.82 11.02 5.35
C GLY A 27 6.12 11.54 4.08
N ALA A 28 5.95 10.73 3.03
CA ALA A 28 5.23 11.13 1.83
C ALA A 28 3.74 11.38 2.12
N VAL A 29 3.10 12.21 1.30
CA VAL A 29 1.63 12.35 1.30
C VAL A 29 1.05 11.19 0.51
N ALA A 30 0.13 10.45 1.14
CA ALA A 30 -0.57 9.36 0.48
C ALA A 30 -1.49 9.92 -0.63
N PRO A 31 -1.38 9.44 -1.87
CA PRO A 31 -2.30 9.81 -2.94
C PRO A 31 -3.75 9.48 -2.56
N ASP A 32 -4.65 10.46 -2.66
CA ASP A 32 -6.08 10.23 -2.40
C ASP A 32 -6.71 9.40 -3.53
N PHE A 33 -7.63 8.53 -3.16
CA PHE A 33 -8.35 7.72 -4.13
C PHE A 33 -9.75 7.36 -3.66
N THR A 34 -10.59 7.03 -4.64
CA THR A 34 -11.85 6.34 -4.44
C THR A 34 -11.82 5.05 -5.27
N ALA A 35 -12.18 3.93 -4.66
CA ALA A 35 -12.18 2.63 -5.31
C ALA A 35 -13.46 1.85 -4.99
N GLN A 36 -13.89 1.01 -5.93
CA GLN A 36 -14.90 0.00 -5.67
C GLN A 36 -14.33 -1.02 -4.68
N SER A 37 -15.09 -1.34 -3.66
CA SER A 37 -14.71 -2.25 -2.59
C SER A 37 -15.83 -3.23 -2.27
N ALA A 38 -15.47 -4.25 -1.51
CA ALA A 38 -16.43 -5.20 -0.97
C ALA A 38 -16.15 -5.42 0.51
N MET A 39 -17.20 -5.44 1.33
CA MET A 39 -17.16 -5.76 2.75
C MET A 39 -18.33 -6.66 3.11
N ALA A 40 -18.06 -7.79 3.74
CA ALA A 40 -19.08 -8.79 4.10
C ALA A 40 -19.99 -9.19 2.90
N GLY A 41 -19.40 -9.31 1.71
CA GLY A 41 -20.10 -9.64 0.47
C GLY A 41 -20.90 -8.48 -0.16
N LYS A 42 -20.92 -7.29 0.44
CA LYS A 42 -21.61 -6.11 -0.11
C LYS A 42 -20.60 -5.23 -0.86
N ILE A 43 -21.00 -4.82 -2.07
CA ILE A 43 -20.23 -3.86 -2.87
C ILE A 43 -20.51 -2.46 -2.37
N GLU A 44 -19.44 -1.70 -2.15
CA GLU A 44 -19.51 -0.32 -1.69
C GLU A 44 -18.34 0.50 -2.28
N SER A 45 -18.32 1.79 -2.00
CA SER A 45 -17.23 2.67 -2.42
C SER A 45 -16.37 3.03 -1.21
N PHE A 46 -15.07 2.80 -1.30
CA PHE A 46 -14.10 3.25 -0.31
C PHE A 46 -13.43 4.53 -0.79
N ASN A 47 -13.40 5.54 0.07
CA ASN A 47 -12.64 6.78 -0.17
C ASN A 47 -11.62 6.99 0.95
N LEU A 48 -10.33 7.12 0.61
CA LEU A 48 -9.24 7.23 1.57
C LEU A 48 -9.39 8.46 2.46
N ARG A 49 -9.63 9.64 1.89
CA ARG A 49 -9.79 10.89 2.65
C ARG A 49 -10.94 10.82 3.64
N ALA A 50 -12.05 10.19 3.26
CA ALA A 50 -13.18 9.98 4.15
C ALA A 50 -12.83 9.03 5.30
N ALA A 51 -12.04 7.99 5.05
CA ALA A 51 -11.56 7.07 6.08
C ALA A 51 -10.61 7.78 7.06
N LEU A 52 -9.67 8.58 6.56
CA LEU A 52 -8.70 9.32 7.37
C LEU A 52 -9.33 10.34 8.33
N ARG A 53 -10.55 10.84 8.04
CA ARG A 53 -11.30 11.69 8.99
C ARG A 53 -11.76 10.95 10.25
N ARG A 54 -11.83 9.62 10.20
CA ARG A 54 -12.23 8.76 11.35
C ARG A 54 -11.05 8.27 12.16
N GLY A 55 -9.84 8.22 11.58
CA GLY A 55 -8.64 7.72 12.23
C GLY A 55 -7.56 7.35 11.22
N PRO A 56 -6.45 6.74 11.67
CA PRO A 56 -5.42 6.23 10.77
C PRO A 56 -5.97 5.10 9.87
N VAL A 57 -5.36 4.94 8.70
CA VAL A 57 -5.70 3.88 7.75
C VAL A 57 -4.50 2.97 7.57
N VAL A 58 -4.72 1.67 7.74
CA VAL A 58 -3.83 0.61 7.29
C VAL A 58 -4.27 0.21 5.89
N LEU A 59 -3.46 0.55 4.90
CA LEU A 59 -3.68 0.22 3.50
C LEU A 59 -2.66 -0.84 3.09
N TYR A 60 -3.10 -2.08 2.82
CA TYR A 60 -2.20 -3.11 2.36
C TYR A 60 -2.54 -3.60 0.95
N PHE A 61 -1.52 -3.66 0.10
CA PHE A 61 -1.61 -4.24 -1.23
C PHE A 61 -1.17 -5.70 -1.18
N PHE A 62 -1.90 -6.57 -1.85
CA PHE A 62 -1.58 -7.99 -1.94
C PHE A 62 -1.68 -8.50 -3.38
N PRO A 63 -0.83 -9.46 -3.80
CA PRO A 63 -0.71 -9.86 -5.19
C PRO A 63 -1.99 -10.40 -5.82
N LYS A 64 -2.66 -11.35 -5.15
CA LYS A 64 -3.82 -12.03 -5.73
C LYS A 64 -4.68 -12.72 -4.66
N ALA A 65 -5.98 -12.47 -4.70
CA ALA A 65 -6.97 -13.11 -3.84
C ALA A 65 -6.92 -14.65 -3.99
N PHE A 66 -7.23 -15.35 -2.92
CA PHE A 66 -7.28 -16.83 -2.84
C PHE A 66 -5.93 -17.55 -3.07
N THR A 67 -4.80 -16.83 -3.17
CA THR A 67 -3.50 -17.49 -3.07
C THR A 67 -3.13 -17.72 -1.61
N GLN A 68 -2.37 -18.77 -1.32
CA GLN A 68 -2.06 -19.20 0.04
C GLN A 68 -1.53 -18.06 0.92
N GLY A 69 -0.50 -17.34 0.48
CA GLY A 69 0.10 -16.26 1.27
C GLY A 69 -0.86 -15.08 1.50
N CYS A 70 -1.65 -14.69 0.47
CA CYS A 70 -2.61 -13.60 0.59
C CYS A 70 -3.80 -13.98 1.48
N THR A 71 -4.26 -15.23 1.41
CA THR A 71 -5.30 -15.76 2.30
C THR A 71 -4.85 -15.75 3.76
N LEU A 72 -3.63 -16.23 4.03
CA LEU A 72 -3.09 -16.26 5.40
C LEU A 72 -2.88 -14.84 5.96
N GLU A 73 -2.37 -13.90 5.16
CA GLU A 73 -2.24 -12.50 5.55
C GLU A 73 -3.60 -11.86 5.88
N THR A 74 -4.57 -12.03 4.99
CA THR A 74 -5.92 -11.49 5.15
C THR A 74 -6.62 -12.04 6.40
N ARG A 75 -6.49 -13.35 6.67
CA ARG A 75 -7.00 -13.97 7.89
C ARG A 75 -6.31 -13.44 9.14
N ALA A 76 -4.99 -13.22 9.10
CA ALA A 76 -4.25 -12.63 10.22
C ALA A 76 -4.71 -11.17 10.48
N PHE A 77 -4.97 -10.37 9.45
CA PHE A 77 -5.62 -9.07 9.62
C PHE A 77 -7.00 -9.19 10.25
N ALA A 78 -7.83 -10.14 9.79
CA ALA A 78 -9.17 -10.36 10.34
C ALA A 78 -9.13 -10.77 11.82
N GLU A 79 -8.14 -11.54 12.25
CA GLU A 79 -7.93 -11.93 13.65
C GLU A 79 -7.47 -10.75 14.52
N ALA A 80 -6.69 -9.82 13.95
CA ALA A 80 -6.19 -8.64 14.65
C ALA A 80 -7.17 -7.44 14.64
N MET A 81 -8.34 -7.55 13.98
CA MET A 81 -9.25 -6.40 13.78
C MET A 81 -9.69 -5.71 15.07
N ASP A 82 -9.90 -6.46 16.15
CA ASP A 82 -10.31 -5.87 17.43
C ASP A 82 -9.22 -4.92 17.97
N GLN A 83 -7.94 -5.23 17.74
CA GLN A 83 -6.81 -4.39 18.13
C GLN A 83 -6.69 -3.14 17.24
N PHE A 84 -6.91 -3.28 15.93
CA PHE A 84 -6.96 -2.13 15.02
C PHE A 84 -8.12 -1.20 15.34
N GLN A 85 -9.30 -1.75 15.66
CA GLN A 85 -10.48 -0.97 16.07
C GLN A 85 -10.25 -0.24 17.40
N ALA A 86 -9.62 -0.90 18.38
CA ALA A 86 -9.24 -0.27 19.65
C ALA A 86 -8.28 0.92 19.45
N ALA A 87 -7.44 0.87 18.41
CA ALA A 87 -6.58 1.98 17.97
C ALA A 87 -7.25 2.95 17.00
N HIS A 88 -8.58 2.85 16.79
CA HIS A 88 -9.38 3.64 15.86
C HIS A 88 -8.90 3.58 14.41
N ALA A 89 -8.20 2.52 14.01
CA ALA A 89 -7.67 2.35 12.66
C ALA A 89 -8.68 1.65 11.74
N THR A 90 -8.76 2.13 10.50
CA THR A 90 -9.44 1.44 9.41
C THR A 90 -8.43 0.56 8.68
N VAL A 91 -8.74 -0.72 8.47
CA VAL A 91 -7.95 -1.61 7.61
C VAL A 91 -8.65 -1.76 6.27
N ILE A 92 -7.89 -1.68 5.18
CA ILE A 92 -8.34 -1.92 3.81
C ILE A 92 -7.28 -2.70 3.03
N GLY A 93 -7.67 -3.83 2.42
CA GLY A 93 -6.82 -4.56 1.50
C GLY A 93 -7.08 -4.14 0.05
N MET A 94 -6.06 -4.19 -0.79
CA MET A 94 -6.20 -3.87 -2.21
C MET A 94 -5.44 -4.87 -3.10
N SER A 95 -6.09 -5.31 -4.16
CA SER A 95 -5.45 -6.09 -5.22
C SER A 95 -6.00 -5.72 -6.60
N ALA A 96 -5.33 -6.17 -7.65
CA ALA A 96 -5.78 -5.99 -9.03
C ALA A 96 -6.85 -7.01 -9.46
N ASP A 97 -7.37 -7.82 -8.54
CA ASP A 97 -8.45 -8.75 -8.81
C ASP A 97 -9.76 -7.99 -9.16
N ASP A 98 -10.64 -8.68 -9.88
CA ASP A 98 -11.95 -8.15 -10.22
C ASP A 98 -12.89 -8.06 -9.00
N LEU A 99 -13.89 -7.21 -9.10
CA LEU A 99 -14.81 -6.95 -7.99
C LEU A 99 -15.60 -8.20 -7.54
N PRO A 100 -16.10 -9.09 -8.43
CA PRO A 100 -16.74 -10.35 -8.01
C PRO A 100 -15.80 -11.25 -7.19
N THR A 101 -14.52 -11.33 -7.54
CA THR A 101 -13.51 -12.08 -6.78
C THR A 101 -13.31 -11.45 -5.39
N LEU A 102 -13.15 -10.12 -5.32
CA LEU A 102 -13.01 -9.40 -4.05
C LEU A 102 -14.26 -9.48 -3.19
N GLN A 103 -15.44 -9.49 -3.78
CA GLN A 103 -16.71 -9.68 -3.07
C GLN A 103 -16.73 -11.02 -2.30
N ARG A 104 -16.38 -12.12 -2.96
CA ARG A 104 -16.25 -13.43 -2.30
C ARG A 104 -15.13 -13.41 -1.25
N PHE A 105 -13.98 -12.86 -1.59
CA PHE A 105 -12.82 -12.78 -0.69
C PHE A 105 -13.14 -12.01 0.59
N SER A 106 -13.95 -10.95 0.50
CA SER A 106 -14.39 -10.16 1.66
C SER A 106 -15.22 -10.97 2.66
N THR A 107 -15.97 -11.96 2.19
CA THR A 107 -16.77 -12.84 3.03
C THR A 107 -15.94 -14.00 3.57
N GLU A 108 -15.24 -14.69 2.68
CA GLU A 108 -14.57 -15.96 3.00
C GLU A 108 -13.29 -15.74 3.82
N GLU A 109 -12.47 -14.76 3.44
CA GLU A 109 -11.14 -14.58 4.02
C GLU A 109 -11.04 -13.38 4.95
N CYS A 110 -11.64 -12.23 4.60
CA CYS A 110 -11.77 -11.10 5.52
C CYS A 110 -12.80 -11.35 6.63
N ARG A 111 -13.58 -12.44 6.52
CA ARG A 111 -14.63 -12.83 7.46
C ARG A 111 -15.63 -11.69 7.75
N GLY A 112 -15.87 -10.82 6.76
CA GLY A 112 -16.72 -9.64 6.88
C GLY A 112 -16.21 -8.56 7.84
N LYS A 113 -14.98 -8.63 8.32
CA LYS A 113 -14.46 -7.72 9.36
C LYS A 113 -13.87 -6.42 8.81
N PHE A 114 -13.42 -6.41 7.56
CA PHE A 114 -12.89 -5.23 6.87
C PHE A 114 -13.08 -5.36 5.36
N ALA A 115 -12.92 -4.22 4.66
CA ALA A 115 -13.13 -4.16 3.22
C ALA A 115 -11.87 -4.54 2.43
N VAL A 116 -12.11 -5.09 1.22
CA VAL A 116 -11.09 -5.20 0.18
C VAL A 116 -11.54 -4.44 -1.06
N ALA A 117 -10.64 -3.78 -1.75
CA ALA A 117 -10.93 -2.89 -2.87
C ALA A 117 -10.09 -3.20 -4.11
N ALA A 118 -10.64 -2.83 -5.27
CA ALA A 118 -9.96 -3.00 -6.54
C ALA A 118 -8.87 -1.94 -6.72
N ALA A 119 -7.62 -2.39 -6.81
CA ALA A 119 -6.46 -1.57 -7.14
C ALA A 119 -6.44 -1.30 -8.64
N THR A 120 -7.01 -0.17 -9.07
CA THR A 120 -6.94 0.24 -10.47
C THR A 120 -5.48 0.50 -10.90
N PRO A 121 -5.15 0.42 -12.20
CA PRO A 121 -3.81 0.76 -12.68
C PRO A 121 -3.33 2.16 -12.27
N ALA A 122 -4.25 3.11 -12.10
CA ALA A 122 -3.93 4.46 -11.62
C ALA A 122 -3.47 4.44 -10.15
N ILE A 123 -4.18 3.70 -9.28
CA ILE A 123 -3.82 3.54 -7.86
C ILE A 123 -2.48 2.79 -7.73
N VAL A 124 -2.30 1.70 -8.49
CA VAL A 124 -1.05 0.93 -8.49
C VAL A 124 0.15 1.81 -8.84
N ARG A 125 0.02 2.65 -9.88
CA ARG A 125 1.08 3.61 -10.25
C ARG A 125 1.27 4.71 -9.21
N ALA A 126 0.18 5.26 -8.66
CA ALA A 126 0.27 6.36 -7.69
C ALA A 126 0.98 5.94 -6.39
N TYR A 127 0.84 4.69 -5.98
CA TYR A 127 1.52 4.13 -4.80
C TYR A 127 2.82 3.40 -5.12
N ASP A 128 3.15 3.28 -6.42
CA ASP A 128 4.33 2.56 -6.93
C ASP A 128 4.45 1.13 -6.39
N VAL A 129 3.32 0.41 -6.38
CA VAL A 129 3.21 -0.94 -5.81
C VAL A 129 3.05 -2.03 -6.88
N ALA A 130 3.40 -1.75 -8.13
CA ALA A 130 3.42 -2.79 -9.16
C ALA A 130 4.41 -3.90 -8.78
N MET A 131 4.01 -5.17 -9.02
CA MET A 131 4.90 -6.31 -8.77
C MET A 131 6.16 -6.20 -9.62
N GLN A 132 7.31 -6.11 -8.99
CA GLN A 132 8.62 -6.07 -9.65
C GLN A 132 9.08 -7.51 -9.93
N ARG A 133 8.79 -7.98 -11.15
CA ARG A 133 9.07 -9.37 -11.55
C ARG A 133 10.55 -9.74 -11.45
N GLU A 134 11.43 -8.79 -11.72
CA GLU A 134 12.89 -8.93 -11.66
C GLU A 134 13.41 -9.17 -10.23
N LYS A 135 12.68 -8.77 -9.21
CA LYS A 135 13.00 -9.05 -7.81
C LYS A 135 12.56 -10.45 -7.33
N LEU A 136 11.81 -11.17 -8.17
CA LEU A 136 11.35 -12.51 -7.83
C LEU A 136 12.41 -13.56 -8.14
N PRO A 137 12.42 -14.71 -7.43
CA PRO A 137 13.20 -15.86 -7.82
C PRO A 137 12.93 -16.23 -9.28
N GLN A 138 13.98 -16.55 -10.05
CA GLN A 138 13.89 -16.82 -11.49
C GLN A 138 12.80 -17.86 -11.84
N ALA A 139 12.64 -18.89 -11.01
CA ALA A 139 11.61 -19.92 -11.18
C ALA A 139 10.16 -19.36 -11.10
N MET A 140 9.95 -18.20 -10.48
CA MET A 140 8.65 -17.55 -10.33
C MET A 140 8.39 -16.50 -11.43
N GLN A 141 9.42 -15.88 -11.99
CA GLN A 141 9.28 -14.76 -12.93
C GLN A 141 8.40 -15.09 -14.14
N GLY A 142 8.50 -16.31 -14.69
CA GLY A 142 7.69 -16.77 -15.83
C GLY A 142 6.25 -17.15 -15.49
N ARG A 143 5.92 -17.31 -14.19
CA ARG A 143 4.59 -17.76 -13.73
C ARG A 143 3.69 -16.61 -13.26
N ILE A 144 4.25 -15.42 -13.06
CA ILE A 144 3.54 -14.26 -12.55
C ILE A 144 2.83 -13.51 -13.67
N GLN A 145 1.54 -13.33 -13.55
CA GLN A 145 0.74 -12.57 -14.50
C GLN A 145 1.12 -11.08 -14.45
N PRO A 146 1.11 -10.36 -15.57
CA PRO A 146 1.26 -8.90 -15.57
C PRO A 146 0.12 -8.23 -14.79
N GLY A 147 0.42 -7.07 -14.20
CA GLY A 147 -0.59 -6.22 -13.55
C GLY A 147 -0.87 -6.53 -12.09
N LEU A 148 -0.21 -7.55 -11.50
CA LEU A 148 -0.31 -7.80 -10.07
C LEU A 148 0.38 -6.70 -9.26
N THR A 149 -0.11 -6.47 -8.04
CA THR A 149 0.57 -5.65 -7.04
C THR A 149 1.64 -6.48 -6.32
N GLY A 150 2.69 -5.81 -5.85
CA GLY A 150 3.56 -6.35 -4.79
C GLY A 150 2.77 -6.51 -3.49
N ARG A 151 3.46 -7.01 -2.46
CA ARG A 151 2.91 -7.02 -1.11
C ARG A 151 3.53 -5.85 -0.35
N THR A 152 2.73 -4.82 -0.08
CA THR A 152 3.17 -3.59 0.57
C THR A 152 2.09 -3.09 1.51
N SER A 153 2.45 -2.83 2.76
CA SER A 153 1.54 -2.30 3.77
C SER A 153 1.97 -0.90 4.18
N TYR A 154 1.02 0.02 4.22
CA TYR A 154 1.18 1.39 4.67
C TYR A 154 0.36 1.64 5.92
N VAL A 155 0.88 2.48 6.83
CA VAL A 155 0.08 3.17 7.83
C VAL A 155 0.03 4.64 7.47
N ILE A 156 -1.18 5.17 7.29
CA ILE A 156 -1.44 6.54 6.89
C ILE A 156 -2.10 7.26 8.06
N ALA A 157 -1.46 8.31 8.57
CA ALA A 157 -2.00 9.13 9.64
C ALA A 157 -3.21 9.94 9.16
N PRO A 158 -4.09 10.43 10.07
CA PRO A 158 -5.22 11.30 9.72
C PRO A 158 -4.83 12.57 8.95
N SER A 159 -3.58 13.01 9.05
CA SER A 159 -3.01 14.09 8.25
C SER A 159 -2.85 13.78 6.76
N GLY A 160 -3.03 12.51 6.35
CA GLY A 160 -2.75 12.03 5.00
C GLY A 160 -1.28 11.68 4.76
N ARG A 161 -0.41 11.75 5.77
CA ARG A 161 1.00 11.34 5.62
C ARG A 161 1.18 9.85 5.91
N ILE A 162 1.96 9.19 5.09
CA ILE A 162 2.45 7.83 5.33
C ILE A 162 3.42 7.90 6.52
N THR A 163 3.12 7.20 7.60
CA THR A 163 3.98 7.14 8.80
C THR A 163 4.78 5.86 8.88
N PHE A 164 4.36 4.85 8.14
CA PHE A 164 5.03 3.55 8.09
C PHE A 164 4.80 2.90 6.72
N VAL A 165 5.82 2.19 6.24
CA VAL A 165 5.75 1.33 5.05
C VAL A 165 6.55 0.06 5.28
N HIS A 166 5.99 -1.07 4.86
CA HIS A 166 6.66 -2.37 4.85
C HIS A 166 6.33 -3.08 3.53
N SER A 167 7.36 -3.49 2.81
CA SER A 167 7.25 -4.16 1.53
C SER A 167 8.08 -5.44 1.55
N ASP A 168 7.42 -6.57 1.62
CA ASP A 168 8.00 -7.91 1.57
C ASP A 168 6.97 -8.89 1.01
N LEU A 169 7.39 -9.87 0.22
CA LEU A 169 6.50 -10.94 -0.25
C LEU A 169 6.12 -11.93 0.86
N ASP A 170 6.92 -12.02 1.92
CA ASP A 170 6.59 -12.76 3.12
C ASP A 170 5.53 -12.01 3.93
N TYR A 171 4.36 -12.60 4.07
CA TYR A 171 3.20 -11.97 4.72
C TYR A 171 3.30 -11.88 6.24
N ARG A 172 4.18 -12.63 6.89
CA ARG A 172 4.14 -12.90 8.34
C ARG A 172 4.28 -11.67 9.22
N ASP A 173 5.05 -10.68 8.82
CA ASP A 173 5.29 -9.48 9.62
C ASP A 173 4.34 -8.31 9.33
N HIS A 174 3.60 -8.33 8.23
CA HIS A 174 2.77 -7.20 7.80
C HIS A 174 1.75 -6.76 8.85
N VAL A 175 1.04 -7.71 9.46
CA VAL A 175 0.00 -7.42 10.46
C VAL A 175 0.62 -6.85 11.74
N ARG A 176 1.64 -7.53 12.27
CA ARG A 176 2.32 -7.13 13.51
C ARG A 176 2.91 -5.73 13.38
N LEU A 177 3.71 -5.48 12.33
CA LEU A 177 4.38 -4.20 12.11
C LEU A 177 3.40 -3.05 11.88
N THR A 178 2.32 -3.26 11.13
CA THR A 178 1.30 -2.24 10.94
C THR A 178 0.52 -1.94 12.21
N LEU A 179 0.24 -2.94 13.04
CA LEU A 179 -0.43 -2.76 14.32
C LEU A 179 0.46 -1.95 15.29
N GLU A 180 1.73 -2.30 15.41
CA GLU A 180 2.71 -1.54 16.21
C GLU A 180 2.80 -0.07 15.73
N ALA A 181 2.85 0.16 14.42
CA ALA A 181 2.90 1.51 13.86
C ALA A 181 1.63 2.32 14.13
N VAL A 182 0.44 1.71 14.06
CA VAL A 182 -0.83 2.36 14.40
C VAL A 182 -0.87 2.72 15.89
N GLN A 183 -0.46 1.80 16.76
CA GLN A 183 -0.42 2.02 18.22
C GLN A 183 0.53 3.17 18.59
N ALA A 184 1.70 3.24 17.93
CA ALA A 184 2.65 4.34 18.14
C ALA A 184 2.05 5.72 17.80
N LEU A 185 1.16 5.82 16.80
CA LEU A 185 0.46 7.07 16.48
C LEU A 185 -0.48 7.54 17.61
N GLY A 186 -1.05 6.60 18.36
CA GLY A 186 -1.91 6.91 19.50
C GLY A 186 -1.14 7.54 20.67
N HIS A 187 0.09 7.09 20.91
CA HIS A 187 0.92 7.56 22.03
C HIS A 187 1.48 9.00 21.82
N HIS A 188 1.53 9.49 20.59
CA HIS A 188 2.00 10.85 20.29
C HIS A 188 0.91 11.93 20.38
N ARG A 189 -0.34 11.58 20.77
CA ARG A 189 -1.47 12.51 20.87
C ARG A 189 -1.77 13.00 22.31
N HIS A 190 -0.94 12.61 23.30
CA HIS A 190 -1.10 13.01 24.71
C HIS A 190 -0.04 13.97 25.16
#